data_4cd88d2e4d96665c96b029a55cd1565e
#
_entry.id   4cd88d2e4d96665c96b029a55cd1565e
#
_cell.length_a   1.000
_cell.length_b   1.000
_cell.length_c   1.000
_cell.angle_alpha   90.00
_cell.angle_beta   90.00
_cell.angle_gamma   90.00
#
_symmetry.space_group_name_H-M   'P 1'
#
loop_
_entity.id
_entity.type
_entity.pdbx_description
1 polymer ?
#
loop_
_entity_poly.entity_id
_entity_poly.type
_entity_poly.pdbx_seq_one_letter_code
_entity_poly.pdbx_strand_id
1 'polypeptide(L)'
;NGYNANIVDVFFGIDSENVDNFFNNDNDLEKLCKYLKNQTPDVEKELEARKALGKGFFGDNVLELCQKADIVFMGLHGSNGEDGKIQAAFELMGIKYTGTDYISSAISMSKELTKKVLVPEGIPMPKGIALHKGHKVEYVPFPCVVKPCCGGSSVGVSIVNSEEEFKRALTDAFSYEDNILVEEFIKGREFSVGVLNGKALPVIEIEPLDGFYDYKNKYKAGATKETCPANLPKEISEKMQRWAEKACETAGVTTYARVDELLNEDGDIYLSLIHISEPTRLDVI
;
A
#
# COMPACT_ATOMS: atom_id res chain seq x y z
N ASN A 1 -8.83 26.05 -8.33
CA ASN A 1 -9.31 24.96 -9.19
C ASN A 1 -10.83 24.76 -9.17
N GLY A 2 -11.61 25.57 -8.39
CA GLY A 2 -13.07 25.52 -8.35
C GLY A 2 -13.69 24.47 -7.42
N TYR A 3 -12.86 23.74 -6.66
CA TYR A 3 -13.31 22.82 -5.61
C TYR A 3 -13.10 23.43 -4.23
N ASN A 4 -14.07 23.22 -3.33
CA ASN A 4 -13.92 23.52 -1.91
C ASN A 4 -13.39 22.24 -1.22
N ALA A 5 -12.16 22.25 -0.76
CA ALA A 5 -11.50 21.09 -0.17
C ALA A 5 -10.92 21.43 1.21
N ASN A 6 -11.15 20.54 2.16
CA ASN A 6 -10.61 20.63 3.51
C ASN A 6 -9.99 19.31 3.92
N ILE A 7 -9.04 19.36 4.85
CA ILE A 7 -8.34 18.19 5.38
C ILE A 7 -8.90 17.88 6.77
N VAL A 8 -9.23 16.62 7.01
CA VAL A 8 -9.58 16.11 8.33
C VAL A 8 -8.69 14.91 8.67
N ASP A 9 -8.18 14.90 9.89
CA ASP A 9 -7.51 13.70 10.41
C ASP A 9 -8.57 12.68 10.80
N VAL A 10 -8.47 11.48 10.20
CA VAL A 10 -9.47 10.42 10.36
C VAL A 10 -9.53 9.88 11.79
N PHE A 11 -8.41 9.97 12.53
CA PHE A 11 -8.28 9.45 13.88
C PHE A 11 -8.62 10.51 14.95
N PHE A 12 -8.12 11.73 14.79
CA PHE A 12 -8.39 12.81 15.75
C PHE A 12 -9.75 13.47 15.54
N GLY A 13 -10.20 13.58 14.28
CA GLY A 13 -11.47 14.26 13.98
C GLY A 13 -11.46 15.74 14.22
N ILE A 14 -12.64 16.32 14.48
CA ILE A 14 -12.83 17.73 14.81
C ILE A 14 -13.90 17.92 15.89
N ASP A 15 -13.87 19.06 16.57
CA ASP A 15 -14.90 19.44 17.54
C ASP A 15 -16.25 19.71 16.88
N SER A 16 -17.35 19.40 17.57
CA SER A 16 -18.71 19.54 17.06
C SER A 16 -19.09 20.95 16.64
N GLU A 17 -18.53 21.97 17.29
CA GLU A 17 -18.79 23.39 16.97
C GLU A 17 -18.31 23.79 15.55
N ASN A 18 -17.42 23.00 14.96
CA ASN A 18 -16.82 23.28 13.67
C ASN A 18 -17.46 22.53 12.49
N VAL A 19 -18.35 21.56 12.75
CA VAL A 19 -18.92 20.68 11.70
C VAL A 19 -19.72 21.47 10.65
N ASP A 20 -20.59 22.36 11.05
CA ASP A 20 -21.47 23.11 10.12
C ASP A 20 -20.71 24.14 9.28
N ASN A 21 -19.60 24.63 9.79
CA ASN A 21 -18.76 25.60 9.11
C ASN A 21 -17.52 25.02 8.44
N PHE A 22 -17.33 23.70 8.52
CA PHE A 22 -16.11 23.04 8.07
C PHE A 22 -15.76 23.35 6.61
N PHE A 23 -16.74 23.30 5.72
CA PHE A 23 -16.56 23.58 4.29
C PHE A 23 -16.68 25.07 3.94
N ASN A 24 -17.13 25.94 4.87
CA ASN A 24 -17.30 27.37 4.64
C ASN A 24 -16.09 28.21 5.07
N ASN A 25 -15.16 27.60 5.79
CA ASN A 25 -13.96 28.27 6.24
C ASN A 25 -12.91 28.29 5.12
N ASP A 26 -12.40 29.49 4.83
CA ASP A 26 -11.21 29.71 4.01
C ASP A 26 -10.00 29.20 4.83
N ASN A 27 -9.82 27.89 4.87
CA ASN A 27 -8.74 27.27 5.60
C ASN A 27 -7.43 27.56 4.86
N ASP A 28 -6.53 28.24 5.52
CA ASP A 28 -5.14 28.38 5.09
C ASP A 28 -4.47 26.97 5.17
N LEU A 29 -4.53 26.25 4.04
CA LEU A 29 -3.99 24.89 3.93
C LEU A 29 -2.48 24.84 4.24
N GLU A 30 -1.73 25.90 3.92
CA GLU A 30 -0.30 25.96 4.26
C GLU A 30 -0.10 26.02 5.77
N LYS A 31 -0.91 26.82 6.46
CA LYS A 31 -0.87 26.92 7.92
C LYS A 31 -1.30 25.62 8.57
N LEU A 32 -2.32 24.95 8.04
CA LEU A 32 -2.79 23.65 8.53
C LEU A 32 -1.73 22.57 8.31
N CYS A 33 -1.14 22.48 7.13
CA CYS A 33 -0.05 21.53 6.83
C CYS A 33 1.17 21.78 7.73
N LYS A 34 1.53 23.04 7.97
CA LYS A 34 2.64 23.39 8.88
C LYS A 34 2.32 23.01 10.33
N TYR A 35 1.07 23.22 10.76
CA TYR A 35 0.60 22.81 12.07
C TYR A 35 0.70 21.28 12.22
N LEU A 36 0.15 20.49 11.28
CA LEU A 36 0.18 19.03 11.31
C LEU A 36 1.62 18.47 11.29
N LYS A 37 2.50 19.04 10.48
CA LYS A 37 3.93 18.64 10.44
C LYS A 37 4.67 18.85 11.77
N ASN A 38 4.22 19.81 12.56
CA ASN A 38 4.82 20.11 13.88
C ASN A 38 4.15 19.33 15.03
N GLN A 39 3.07 18.59 14.75
CA GLN A 39 2.44 17.72 15.73
C GLN A 39 3.11 16.36 15.70
N THR A 40 3.57 15.89 16.84
CA THR A 40 4.07 14.52 17.02
C THR A 40 3.24 13.89 18.15
N PRO A 41 1.98 13.51 17.87
CA PRO A 41 1.14 12.92 18.91
C PRO A 41 1.72 11.56 19.33
N ASP A 42 1.64 11.27 20.62
CA ASP A 42 1.89 9.95 21.15
C ASP A 42 0.70 9.05 20.79
N VAL A 43 0.80 8.39 19.64
CA VAL A 43 -0.30 7.58 19.07
C VAL A 43 -0.68 6.42 19.98
N GLU A 44 0.28 5.80 20.69
CA GLU A 44 0.00 4.70 21.63
C GLU A 44 -0.85 5.19 22.80
N LYS A 45 -0.46 6.30 23.39
CA LYS A 45 -1.21 6.92 24.48
C LYS A 45 -2.62 7.34 24.07
N GLU A 46 -2.77 7.90 22.87
CA GLU A 46 -4.08 8.27 22.34
C GLU A 46 -4.95 7.04 22.06
N LEU A 47 -4.36 5.95 21.53
CA LEU A 47 -5.06 4.68 21.34
C LEU A 47 -5.57 4.09 22.64
N GLU A 48 -4.75 4.11 23.70
CA GLU A 48 -5.13 3.65 25.03
C GLU A 48 -6.26 4.49 25.63
N ALA A 49 -6.15 5.81 25.54
CA ALA A 49 -7.18 6.74 25.99
C ALA A 49 -8.50 6.52 25.27
N ARG A 50 -8.50 6.34 23.95
CA ARG A 50 -9.69 6.05 23.15
C ARG A 50 -10.30 4.70 23.49
N LYS A 51 -9.51 3.65 23.66
CA LYS A 51 -9.98 2.33 24.13
C LYS A 51 -10.66 2.43 25.50
N ALA A 52 -10.10 3.18 26.43
CA ALA A 52 -10.68 3.39 27.76
C ALA A 52 -12.04 4.09 27.68
N LEU A 53 -12.27 4.94 26.66
CA LEU A 53 -13.53 5.63 26.42
C LEU A 53 -14.51 4.81 25.52
N GLY A 54 -14.13 3.61 25.10
CA GLY A 54 -14.94 2.79 24.18
C GLY A 54 -15.06 3.40 22.77
N LYS A 55 -14.18 4.33 22.39
CA LYS A 55 -14.18 4.96 21.07
C LYS A 55 -13.49 4.05 20.03
N GLY A 56 -14.06 3.98 18.84
CA GLY A 56 -13.51 3.25 17.69
C GLY A 56 -12.37 4.01 16.99
N PHE A 57 -12.06 3.58 15.76
CA PHE A 57 -11.00 4.16 14.95
C PHE A 57 -11.29 5.61 14.52
N PHE A 58 -12.51 5.90 14.10
CA PHE A 58 -12.88 7.24 13.63
C PHE A 58 -12.90 8.27 14.76
N GLY A 59 -12.27 9.40 14.51
CA GLY A 59 -12.33 10.56 15.38
C GLY A 59 -13.73 11.18 15.46
N ASP A 60 -13.92 12.09 16.40
CA ASP A 60 -15.21 12.74 16.59
C ASP A 60 -15.60 13.51 15.31
N ASN A 61 -16.85 13.33 14.87
CA ASN A 61 -17.47 14.00 13.72
C ASN A 61 -16.89 13.66 12.33
N VAL A 62 -15.88 12.78 12.21
CA VAL A 62 -15.28 12.40 10.91
C VAL A 62 -16.30 11.83 9.94
N LEU A 63 -17.10 10.85 10.38
CA LEU A 63 -18.09 10.20 9.51
C LEU A 63 -19.19 11.18 9.09
N GLU A 64 -19.60 12.08 9.97
CA GLU A 64 -20.57 13.12 9.64
C GLU A 64 -20.04 14.08 8.57
N LEU A 65 -18.78 14.51 8.70
CA LEU A 65 -18.12 15.34 7.68
C LEU A 65 -18.01 14.62 6.33
N CYS A 66 -17.62 13.35 6.36
CA CYS A 66 -17.54 12.53 5.14
C CYS A 66 -18.90 12.38 4.45
N GLN A 67 -20.01 12.29 5.22
CA GLN A 67 -21.36 12.25 4.67
C GLN A 67 -21.81 13.57 4.06
N LYS A 68 -21.33 14.71 4.59
CA LYS A 68 -21.61 16.05 4.05
C LYS A 68 -20.79 16.40 2.81
N ALA A 69 -19.68 15.68 2.55
CA ALA A 69 -18.83 15.89 1.38
C ALA A 69 -19.45 15.30 0.11
N ASP A 70 -19.23 15.93 -1.04
CA ASP A 70 -19.59 15.37 -2.34
C ASP A 70 -18.77 14.13 -2.67
N ILE A 71 -17.49 14.13 -2.23
CA ILE A 71 -16.55 13.01 -2.35
C ILE A 71 -15.43 13.15 -1.31
N VAL A 72 -14.97 12.03 -0.77
CA VAL A 72 -13.84 11.94 0.14
C VAL A 72 -12.60 11.51 -0.64
N PHE A 73 -11.55 12.34 -0.64
CA PHE A 73 -10.24 11.95 -1.15
C PHE A 73 -9.50 11.16 -0.06
N MET A 74 -9.19 9.90 -0.37
CA MET A 74 -8.54 8.97 0.56
C MET A 74 -7.03 9.12 0.51
N GLY A 75 -6.46 9.97 1.35
CA GLY A 75 -5.01 10.14 1.50
C GLY A 75 -4.38 9.23 2.58
N LEU A 76 -4.96 8.05 2.82
CA LEU A 76 -4.53 7.12 3.87
C LEU A 76 -3.69 5.98 3.30
N HIS A 77 -2.72 5.52 4.09
CA HIS A 77 -1.84 4.41 3.72
C HIS A 77 -1.84 3.30 4.79
N GLY A 78 -1.52 2.09 4.36
CA GLY A 78 -1.36 0.93 5.23
C GLY A 78 -2.66 0.44 5.87
N SER A 79 -2.54 -0.08 7.09
CA SER A 79 -3.67 -0.64 7.84
C SER A 79 -4.76 0.40 8.06
N ASN A 80 -6.00 -0.02 7.94
CA ASN A 80 -7.25 0.74 7.91
C ASN A 80 -7.44 1.65 6.68
N GLY A 81 -6.38 2.14 6.03
CA GLY A 81 -6.48 2.96 4.82
C GLY A 81 -6.59 2.15 3.52
N GLU A 82 -5.81 1.07 3.41
CA GLU A 82 -5.68 0.27 2.18
C GLU A 82 -6.22 -1.16 2.33
N ASP A 83 -6.70 -1.57 3.50
CA ASP A 83 -7.12 -2.94 3.80
C ASP A 83 -8.64 -3.21 3.69
N GLY A 84 -9.39 -2.25 3.14
CA GLY A 84 -10.82 -2.36 2.90
C GLY A 84 -11.72 -1.97 4.07
N LYS A 85 -11.20 -1.74 5.27
CA LYS A 85 -12.03 -1.47 6.45
C LYS A 85 -12.76 -0.13 6.36
N ILE A 86 -12.05 0.94 6.02
CA ILE A 86 -12.68 2.26 5.85
C ILE A 86 -13.58 2.27 4.63
N GLN A 87 -13.17 1.64 3.53
CA GLN A 87 -13.96 1.49 2.33
C GLN A 87 -15.31 0.81 2.64
N ALA A 88 -15.30 -0.30 3.38
CA ALA A 88 -16.51 -0.97 3.80
C ALA A 88 -17.42 -0.10 4.69
N ALA A 89 -16.84 0.67 5.63
CA ALA A 89 -17.60 1.60 6.44
C ALA A 89 -18.24 2.70 5.59
N PHE A 90 -17.52 3.25 4.64
CA PHE A 90 -18.02 4.29 3.74
C PHE A 90 -19.12 3.78 2.82
N GLU A 91 -18.98 2.56 2.27
CA GLU A 91 -20.02 1.93 1.44
C GLU A 91 -21.32 1.71 2.23
N LEU A 92 -21.22 1.19 3.45
CA LEU A 92 -22.40 1.02 4.33
C LEU A 92 -23.09 2.34 4.65
N MET A 93 -22.35 3.44 4.69
CA MET A 93 -22.88 4.78 4.98
C MET A 93 -23.24 5.58 3.72
N GLY A 94 -23.05 5.03 2.53
CA GLY A 94 -23.29 5.72 1.26
C GLY A 94 -22.34 6.89 0.99
N ILE A 95 -21.17 6.91 1.63
CA ILE A 95 -20.13 7.94 1.43
C ILE A 95 -19.37 7.63 0.16
N LYS A 96 -19.27 8.60 -0.75
CA LYS A 96 -18.43 8.49 -1.95
C LYS A 96 -16.98 8.79 -1.62
N TYR A 97 -16.07 7.97 -2.12
CA TYR A 97 -14.62 8.13 -1.88
C TYR A 97 -13.80 7.79 -3.13
N THR A 98 -12.54 8.24 -3.14
CA THR A 98 -11.57 7.85 -4.18
C THR A 98 -10.93 6.50 -3.84
N GLY A 99 -10.58 5.74 -4.88
CA GLY A 99 -9.99 4.42 -4.72
C GLY A 99 -10.94 3.29 -5.13
N THR A 100 -10.49 2.07 -4.92
CA THR A 100 -11.26 0.86 -5.22
C THR A 100 -12.07 0.40 -4.01
N ASP A 101 -12.99 -0.56 -4.21
CA ASP A 101 -13.88 -1.07 -3.17
C ASP A 101 -13.16 -1.85 -2.04
N TYR A 102 -13.92 -2.23 -1.01
CA TYR A 102 -13.36 -2.90 0.16
C TYR A 102 -12.82 -4.30 -0.15
N ILE A 103 -13.39 -5.04 -1.12
CA ILE A 103 -12.95 -6.39 -1.46
C ILE A 103 -11.61 -6.35 -2.17
N SER A 104 -11.50 -5.56 -3.23
CA SER A 104 -10.25 -5.40 -3.98
C SER A 104 -9.14 -4.77 -3.13
N SER A 105 -9.50 -3.86 -2.22
CA SER A 105 -8.60 -3.32 -1.20
C SER A 105 -8.04 -4.42 -0.29
N ALA A 106 -8.89 -5.25 0.29
CA ALA A 106 -8.47 -6.33 1.17
C ALA A 106 -7.62 -7.39 0.45
N ILE A 107 -7.96 -7.75 -0.80
CA ILE A 107 -7.18 -8.67 -1.62
C ILE A 107 -5.81 -8.08 -1.90
N SER A 108 -5.73 -6.84 -2.36
CA SER A 108 -4.46 -6.18 -2.74
C SER A 108 -3.54 -5.95 -1.55
N MET A 109 -4.08 -5.65 -0.38
CA MET A 109 -3.28 -5.46 0.84
C MET A 109 -2.64 -6.74 1.35
N SER A 110 -3.32 -7.88 1.22
CA SER A 110 -2.83 -9.17 1.69
C SER A 110 -2.08 -9.91 0.59
N LYS A 111 -0.74 -9.98 0.68
CA LYS A 111 0.12 -10.68 -0.28
C LYS A 111 -0.25 -12.17 -0.45
N GLU A 112 -0.72 -12.79 0.64
CA GLU A 112 -1.23 -14.17 0.59
C GLU A 112 -2.52 -14.27 -0.24
N LEU A 113 -3.49 -13.39 0.00
CA LEU A 113 -4.75 -13.38 -0.76
C LEU A 113 -4.52 -12.98 -2.22
N THR A 114 -3.70 -11.94 -2.46
CA THR A 114 -3.28 -11.56 -3.82
C THR A 114 -2.75 -12.78 -4.57
N LYS A 115 -1.83 -13.52 -3.98
CA LYS A 115 -1.25 -14.71 -4.59
C LYS A 115 -2.30 -15.82 -4.83
N LYS A 116 -3.19 -16.08 -3.87
CA LYS A 116 -4.28 -17.05 -4.00
C LYS A 116 -5.26 -16.73 -5.11
N VAL A 117 -5.46 -15.44 -5.40
CA VAL A 117 -6.38 -14.97 -6.44
C VAL A 117 -5.70 -14.89 -7.81
N LEU A 118 -4.47 -14.37 -7.88
CA LEU A 118 -3.80 -14.11 -9.15
C LEU A 118 -3.11 -15.32 -9.78
N VAL A 119 -2.48 -16.18 -8.98
CA VAL A 119 -1.73 -17.33 -9.50
C VAL A 119 -2.60 -18.33 -10.26
N PRO A 120 -3.82 -18.71 -9.81
CA PRO A 120 -4.72 -19.57 -10.58
C PRO A 120 -5.13 -19.01 -11.93
N GLU A 121 -5.12 -17.69 -12.09
CA GLU A 121 -5.42 -17.01 -13.35
C GLU A 121 -4.19 -16.91 -14.29
N GLY A 122 -3.09 -17.55 -13.89
CA GLY A 122 -1.87 -17.62 -14.69
C GLY A 122 -1.01 -16.37 -14.65
N ILE A 123 -1.23 -15.47 -13.67
CA ILE A 123 -0.37 -14.30 -13.47
C ILE A 123 0.90 -14.77 -12.78
N PRO A 124 2.09 -14.52 -13.37
CA PRO A 124 3.34 -14.99 -12.80
C PRO A 124 3.69 -14.22 -11.53
N MET A 125 3.89 -14.96 -10.46
CA MET A 125 4.35 -14.42 -9.17
C MET A 125 5.48 -15.29 -8.62
N PRO A 126 6.41 -14.76 -7.79
CA PRO A 126 7.43 -15.57 -7.14
C PRO A 126 6.80 -16.74 -6.40
N LYS A 127 7.37 -17.95 -6.50
CA LYS A 127 6.87 -19.10 -5.74
C LYS A 127 7.06 -18.88 -4.26
N GLY A 128 6.07 -19.27 -3.45
CA GLY A 128 6.17 -19.05 -2.01
C GLY A 128 5.05 -19.70 -1.23
N ILE A 129 5.21 -19.67 0.09
CA ILE A 129 4.27 -20.23 1.05
C ILE A 129 3.92 -19.19 2.12
N ALA A 130 2.67 -19.19 2.55
CA ALA A 130 2.26 -18.44 3.73
C ALA A 130 2.52 -19.29 4.98
N LEU A 131 3.10 -18.66 6.01
CA LEU A 131 3.36 -19.27 7.30
C LEU A 131 2.57 -18.54 8.38
N HIS A 132 1.96 -19.30 9.28
CA HIS A 132 1.27 -18.77 10.44
C HIS A 132 2.11 -19.00 11.71
N LYS A 133 2.11 -18.03 12.61
CA LYS A 133 2.84 -18.09 13.87
C LYS A 133 2.43 -19.35 14.66
N GLY A 134 3.42 -20.09 15.13
CA GLY A 134 3.20 -21.33 15.87
C GLY A 134 3.01 -22.59 14.99
N HIS A 135 2.93 -22.46 13.67
CA HIS A 135 2.89 -23.62 12.77
C HIS A 135 4.30 -24.07 12.41
N LYS A 136 4.42 -25.36 12.00
CA LYS A 136 5.69 -25.90 11.54
C LYS A 136 6.13 -25.19 10.26
N VAL A 137 7.36 -24.73 10.25
CA VAL A 137 7.96 -24.11 9.07
C VAL A 137 8.36 -25.19 8.09
N GLU A 138 7.86 -25.11 6.86
CA GLU A 138 8.32 -25.95 5.77
C GLU A 138 9.62 -25.40 5.18
N TYR A 139 10.40 -26.29 4.57
CA TYR A 139 11.66 -25.89 3.94
C TYR A 139 11.39 -25.00 2.72
N VAL A 140 12.08 -23.87 2.67
CA VAL A 140 12.11 -22.97 1.52
C VAL A 140 13.55 -22.88 1.03
N PRO A 141 13.81 -23.07 -0.28
CA PRO A 141 15.17 -22.97 -0.81
C PRO A 141 15.71 -21.54 -0.70
N PHE A 142 17.02 -21.44 -0.43
CA PHE A 142 17.71 -20.13 -0.42
C PHE A 142 18.31 -19.81 -1.80
N PRO A 143 18.40 -18.52 -2.17
CA PRO A 143 17.92 -17.36 -1.42
C PRO A 143 16.39 -17.20 -1.44
N CYS A 144 15.83 -16.70 -0.34
CA CYS A 144 14.41 -16.43 -0.24
C CYS A 144 14.14 -15.06 0.40
N VAL A 145 12.89 -14.58 0.29
CA VAL A 145 12.40 -13.36 0.90
C VAL A 145 11.38 -13.71 1.98
N VAL A 146 11.60 -13.22 3.19
CA VAL A 146 10.64 -13.31 4.30
C VAL A 146 10.00 -11.96 4.50
N LYS A 147 8.67 -11.88 4.54
CA LYS A 147 7.94 -10.60 4.66
C LYS A 147 6.58 -10.76 5.34
N PRO A 148 6.08 -9.75 6.08
CA PRO A 148 4.71 -9.72 6.55
C PRO A 148 3.69 -9.76 5.41
N CYS A 149 2.55 -10.44 5.61
CA CYS A 149 1.51 -10.56 4.58
C CYS A 149 0.82 -9.23 4.26
N CYS A 150 0.50 -8.42 5.27
CA CYS A 150 -0.23 -7.16 5.11
C CYS A 150 0.65 -5.92 5.36
N GLY A 151 1.92 -6.08 5.68
CA GLY A 151 2.86 -4.99 5.87
C GLY A 151 3.19 -4.25 4.56
N GLY A 152 3.49 -2.96 4.68
CA GLY A 152 3.92 -2.08 3.60
C GLY A 152 5.34 -1.55 3.77
N SER A 153 5.81 -0.74 2.81
CA SER A 153 7.08 0.02 2.89
C SER A 153 8.32 -0.80 3.24
N SER A 154 8.37 -2.08 2.88
CA SER A 154 9.47 -3.01 3.18
C SER A 154 9.76 -3.22 4.68
N VAL A 155 8.84 -2.86 5.57
CA VAL A 155 8.99 -3.13 7.02
C VAL A 155 8.87 -4.63 7.26
N GLY A 156 9.83 -5.20 8.03
CA GLY A 156 9.89 -6.64 8.30
C GLY A 156 10.25 -7.52 7.10
N VAL A 157 10.75 -6.93 5.98
CA VAL A 157 11.20 -7.67 4.80
C VAL A 157 12.68 -8.00 4.93
N SER A 158 13.04 -9.27 4.73
CA SER A 158 14.41 -9.76 4.77
C SER A 158 14.71 -10.65 3.58
N ILE A 159 15.84 -10.41 2.90
CA ILE A 159 16.45 -11.35 1.95
C ILE A 159 17.34 -12.27 2.76
N VAL A 160 17.18 -13.57 2.56
CA VAL A 160 17.75 -14.61 3.40
C VAL A 160 18.54 -15.62 2.54
N ASN A 161 19.79 -15.87 2.91
CA ASN A 161 20.71 -16.73 2.19
C ASN A 161 21.09 -17.99 3.00
N SER A 162 20.72 -18.08 4.26
CA SER A 162 21.08 -19.19 5.15
C SER A 162 19.97 -19.51 6.15
N GLU A 163 20.03 -20.71 6.73
CA GLU A 163 19.08 -21.14 7.76
C GLU A 163 19.14 -20.26 9.03
N GLU A 164 20.31 -19.75 9.36
CA GLU A 164 20.48 -18.88 10.53
C GLU A 164 19.84 -17.51 10.29
N GLU A 165 20.04 -16.91 9.11
CA GLU A 165 19.35 -15.70 8.70
C GLU A 165 17.84 -15.91 8.65
N PHE A 166 17.39 -17.07 8.16
CA PHE A 166 15.98 -17.42 8.09
C PHE A 166 15.29 -17.40 9.46
N LYS A 167 15.91 -18.02 10.47
CA LYS A 167 15.36 -18.00 11.83
C LYS A 167 15.23 -16.59 12.41
N ARG A 168 16.22 -15.72 12.13
CA ARG A 168 16.17 -14.30 12.53
C ARG A 168 15.07 -13.55 11.80
N ALA A 169 14.98 -13.72 10.49
CA ALA A 169 13.97 -13.09 9.65
C ALA A 169 12.54 -13.51 10.04
N LEU A 170 12.33 -14.80 10.37
CA LEU A 170 11.03 -15.27 10.90
C LEU A 170 10.67 -14.57 12.21
N THR A 171 11.62 -14.46 13.15
CA THR A 171 11.38 -13.78 14.42
C THR A 171 11.03 -12.32 14.23
N ASP A 172 11.73 -11.64 13.35
CA ASP A 172 11.48 -10.25 13.02
C ASP A 172 10.11 -10.07 12.35
N ALA A 173 9.82 -10.80 11.29
CA ALA A 173 8.55 -10.70 10.56
C ALA A 173 7.34 -11.05 11.46
N PHE A 174 7.44 -12.07 12.32
CA PHE A 174 6.41 -12.42 13.30
C PHE A 174 6.27 -11.44 14.48
N SER A 175 7.16 -10.47 14.59
CA SER A 175 6.96 -9.35 15.55
C SER A 175 5.96 -8.33 15.03
N TYR A 176 5.75 -8.27 13.71
CA TYR A 176 4.82 -7.35 13.04
C TYR A 176 3.45 -7.99 12.78
N GLU A 177 3.43 -9.26 12.39
CA GLU A 177 2.21 -9.98 12.00
C GLU A 177 2.27 -11.47 12.33
N ASP A 178 1.11 -12.07 12.60
CA ASP A 178 1.00 -13.52 12.80
C ASP A 178 0.99 -14.32 11.49
N ASN A 179 0.83 -13.64 10.36
CA ASN A 179 0.85 -14.22 9.02
C ASN A 179 1.99 -13.62 8.20
N ILE A 180 2.90 -14.44 7.73
CA ILE A 180 4.03 -14.02 6.92
C ILE A 180 4.10 -14.82 5.62
N LEU A 181 4.73 -14.23 4.62
CA LEU A 181 4.96 -14.87 3.33
C LEU A 181 6.47 -15.12 3.16
N VAL A 182 6.82 -16.32 2.73
CA VAL A 182 8.18 -16.69 2.35
C VAL A 182 8.16 -17.03 0.87
N GLU A 183 8.98 -16.33 0.08
CA GLU A 183 9.03 -16.47 -1.39
C GLU A 183 10.45 -16.69 -1.87
N GLU A 184 10.60 -17.32 -3.05
CA GLU A 184 11.86 -17.32 -3.77
C GLU A 184 12.33 -15.89 -4.03
N PHE A 185 13.64 -15.65 -3.93
CA PHE A 185 14.22 -14.37 -4.27
C PHE A 185 14.40 -14.27 -5.79
N ILE A 186 13.72 -13.30 -6.40
CA ILE A 186 13.88 -12.99 -7.82
C ILE A 186 14.95 -11.91 -7.96
N LYS A 187 16.11 -12.29 -8.49
CA LYS A 187 17.16 -11.34 -8.83
C LYS A 187 16.83 -10.68 -10.16
N GLY A 188 16.69 -9.37 -10.17
CA GLY A 188 16.33 -8.64 -11.37
C GLY A 188 16.15 -7.14 -11.16
N ARG A 189 15.57 -6.49 -12.17
CA ARG A 189 15.22 -5.07 -12.17
C ARG A 189 13.81 -4.89 -11.64
N GLU A 190 13.56 -3.80 -10.92
CA GLU A 190 12.25 -3.45 -10.36
C GLU A 190 11.54 -2.44 -11.24
N PHE A 191 10.24 -2.68 -11.46
CA PHE A 191 9.38 -1.82 -12.25
C PHE A 191 8.06 -1.57 -11.55
N SER A 192 7.43 -0.46 -11.90
CA SER A 192 6.11 -0.08 -11.42
C SER A 192 5.23 0.31 -12.59
N VAL A 193 4.01 -0.19 -12.61
CA VAL A 193 3.00 0.10 -13.63
C VAL A 193 1.76 0.66 -12.96
N GLY A 194 1.47 1.94 -13.21
CA GLY A 194 0.20 2.53 -12.83
C GLY A 194 -0.92 1.99 -13.71
N VAL A 195 -2.05 1.67 -13.12
CA VAL A 195 -3.29 1.30 -13.85
C VAL A 195 -4.38 2.28 -13.47
N LEU A 196 -5.02 2.90 -14.46
CA LEU A 196 -6.10 3.85 -14.26
C LEU A 196 -7.32 3.42 -15.10
N ASN A 197 -8.44 3.19 -14.43
CA ASN A 197 -9.67 2.72 -15.07
C ASN A 197 -9.44 1.49 -15.99
N GLY A 198 -8.65 0.51 -15.48
CA GLY A 198 -8.32 -0.72 -16.19
C GLY A 198 -7.32 -0.55 -17.34
N LYS A 199 -6.67 0.62 -17.47
CA LYS A 199 -5.64 0.89 -18.48
C LYS A 199 -4.29 1.18 -17.88
N ALA A 200 -3.29 0.41 -18.31
CA ALA A 200 -1.92 0.58 -17.86
C ALA A 200 -1.30 1.87 -18.42
N LEU A 201 -0.61 2.58 -17.57
CA LEU A 201 0.22 3.73 -17.90
C LEU A 201 1.62 3.27 -18.35
N PRO A 202 2.49 4.17 -18.82
CA PRO A 202 3.87 3.81 -19.13
C PRO A 202 4.59 3.18 -17.93
N VAL A 203 5.39 2.14 -18.22
CA VAL A 203 6.19 1.44 -17.22
C VAL A 203 7.26 2.36 -16.66
N ILE A 204 7.42 2.36 -15.35
CA ILE A 204 8.45 3.10 -14.62
C ILE A 204 9.48 2.10 -14.13
N GLU A 205 10.76 2.35 -14.37
CA GLU A 205 11.86 1.61 -13.77
C GLU A 205 12.27 2.26 -12.46
N ILE A 206 12.49 1.44 -11.44
CA ILE A 206 12.90 1.85 -10.10
C ILE A 206 14.30 1.30 -9.83
N GLU A 207 15.30 2.18 -9.81
CA GLU A 207 16.71 1.84 -9.60
C GLU A 207 17.18 2.40 -8.25
N PRO A 208 17.26 1.57 -7.18
CA PRO A 208 17.92 2.00 -5.95
C PRO A 208 19.39 2.33 -6.24
N LEU A 209 19.88 3.47 -5.76
CA LEU A 209 21.28 3.88 -5.97
C LEU A 209 22.26 3.11 -5.07
N ASP A 210 21.76 2.47 -4.00
CA ASP A 210 22.58 1.68 -3.08
C ASP A 210 21.72 0.52 -2.50
N GLY A 211 22.21 -0.69 -2.64
CA GLY A 211 21.62 -1.88 -2.03
C GLY A 211 20.25 -2.31 -2.56
N PHE A 212 19.35 -2.66 -1.65
CA PHE A 212 17.99 -3.12 -1.91
C PHE A 212 16.98 -1.97 -1.74
N TYR A 213 15.84 -2.02 -2.41
CA TYR A 213 14.76 -1.02 -2.29
C TYR A 213 14.02 -1.18 -0.95
N ASP A 214 14.75 -0.93 0.15
CA ASP A 214 14.25 -0.97 1.51
C ASP A 214 13.54 0.34 1.92
N TYR A 215 13.03 0.38 3.16
CA TYR A 215 12.36 1.56 3.72
C TYR A 215 13.22 2.83 3.60
N LYS A 216 14.52 2.73 3.89
CA LYS A 216 15.44 3.87 3.86
C LYS A 216 15.62 4.43 2.45
N ASN A 217 15.74 3.53 1.46
CA ASN A 217 15.90 3.91 0.05
C ASN A 217 14.59 4.42 -0.57
N LYS A 218 13.43 4.01 -0.01
CA LYS A 218 12.11 4.49 -0.44
C LYS A 218 11.82 5.94 -0.05
N TYR A 219 12.30 6.39 1.11
CA TYR A 219 11.92 7.68 1.69
C TYR A 219 13.05 8.69 1.79
N LYS A 220 14.26 8.34 1.41
CA LYS A 220 15.39 9.26 1.35
C LYS A 220 15.43 9.92 -0.03
N ALA A 221 15.22 11.23 -0.07
CA ALA A 221 15.31 12.00 -1.31
C ALA A 221 16.62 11.73 -2.05
N GLY A 222 16.54 11.38 -3.34
CA GLY A 222 17.69 11.06 -4.18
C GLY A 222 18.35 9.70 -3.92
N ALA A 223 17.73 8.78 -3.15
CA ALA A 223 18.25 7.42 -2.96
C ALA A 223 17.81 6.45 -4.05
N THR A 224 16.84 6.81 -4.86
CA THR A 224 16.29 6.01 -5.94
C THR A 224 16.21 6.84 -7.21
N LYS A 225 16.58 6.26 -8.34
CA LYS A 225 16.38 6.85 -9.67
C LYS A 225 15.14 6.20 -10.29
N GLU A 226 14.21 7.03 -10.74
CA GLU A 226 13.00 6.62 -11.45
C GLU A 226 13.09 7.06 -12.92
N THR A 227 12.83 6.13 -13.82
CA THR A 227 12.88 6.40 -15.27
C THR A 227 11.52 6.06 -15.90
N CYS A 228 10.84 7.08 -16.43
CA CYS A 228 9.55 6.93 -17.10
C CYS A 228 9.57 7.61 -18.48
N PRO A 229 9.21 6.92 -19.58
CA PRO A 229 9.03 5.47 -19.66
C PRO A 229 10.34 4.71 -19.42
N ALA A 230 10.25 3.50 -18.88
CA ALA A 230 11.38 2.63 -18.62
C ALA A 230 12.14 2.29 -19.91
N ASN A 231 13.45 2.17 -19.83
CA ASN A 231 14.28 1.73 -20.96
C ASN A 231 14.19 0.21 -21.14
N LEU A 232 13.13 -0.23 -21.84
CA LEU A 232 12.81 -1.61 -22.11
C LEU A 232 12.50 -1.86 -23.58
N PRO A 233 12.74 -3.09 -24.10
CA PRO A 233 12.15 -3.50 -25.36
C PRO A 233 10.63 -3.36 -25.32
N LYS A 234 10.04 -2.88 -26.43
CA LYS A 234 8.58 -2.62 -26.52
C LYS A 234 7.74 -3.83 -26.11
N GLU A 235 8.15 -5.03 -26.53
CA GLU A 235 7.45 -6.28 -26.22
C GLU A 235 7.40 -6.59 -24.71
N ILE A 236 8.49 -6.31 -24.00
CA ILE A 236 8.58 -6.48 -22.54
C ILE A 236 7.68 -5.46 -21.85
N SER A 237 7.77 -4.19 -22.25
CA SER A 237 6.94 -3.13 -21.68
C SER A 237 5.44 -3.42 -21.87
N GLU A 238 5.02 -3.81 -23.07
CA GLU A 238 3.63 -4.20 -23.36
C GLU A 238 3.20 -5.47 -22.59
N LYS A 239 4.13 -6.40 -22.33
CA LYS A 239 3.84 -7.59 -21.53
C LYS A 239 3.61 -7.24 -20.07
N MET A 240 4.44 -6.35 -19.49
CA MET A 240 4.25 -5.81 -18.15
C MET A 240 2.89 -5.10 -18.02
N GLN A 241 2.59 -4.20 -18.94
CA GLN A 241 1.32 -3.49 -18.94
C GLN A 241 0.13 -4.45 -18.99
N ARG A 242 0.16 -5.49 -19.82
CA ARG A 242 -0.90 -6.52 -19.88
C ARG A 242 -1.02 -7.30 -18.56
N TRP A 243 0.09 -7.63 -17.90
CA TRP A 243 0.05 -8.31 -16.61
C TRP A 243 -0.53 -7.41 -15.52
N ALA A 244 -0.17 -6.13 -15.51
CA ALA A 244 -0.72 -5.15 -14.57
C ALA A 244 -2.24 -4.96 -14.77
N GLU A 245 -2.71 -4.80 -16.03
CA GLU A 245 -4.14 -4.72 -16.34
C GLU A 245 -4.88 -5.98 -15.88
N LYS A 246 -4.36 -7.16 -16.22
CA LYS A 246 -4.98 -8.43 -15.83
C LYS A 246 -5.00 -8.63 -14.33
N ALA A 247 -3.94 -8.23 -13.63
CA ALA A 247 -3.88 -8.33 -12.17
C ALA A 247 -4.93 -7.44 -11.49
N CYS A 248 -5.08 -6.21 -11.96
CA CYS A 248 -6.12 -5.29 -11.49
C CYS A 248 -7.53 -5.82 -11.76
N GLU A 249 -7.80 -6.32 -12.98
CA GLU A 249 -9.07 -6.94 -13.34
C GLU A 249 -9.40 -8.14 -12.43
N THR A 250 -8.42 -9.05 -12.26
CA THR A 250 -8.58 -10.26 -11.44
C THR A 250 -8.80 -9.94 -9.96
N ALA A 251 -8.11 -8.91 -9.43
CA ALA A 251 -8.28 -8.46 -8.05
C ALA A 251 -9.55 -7.60 -7.85
N GLY A 252 -10.26 -7.24 -8.93
CA GLY A 252 -11.47 -6.41 -8.88
C GLY A 252 -11.21 -4.91 -8.72
N VAL A 253 -10.00 -4.44 -9.03
CA VAL A 253 -9.65 -3.01 -8.95
C VAL A 253 -10.33 -2.23 -10.09
N THR A 254 -11.18 -1.28 -9.74
CA THR A 254 -12.02 -0.55 -10.71
C THR A 254 -11.53 0.86 -11.03
N THR A 255 -10.72 1.46 -10.18
CA THR A 255 -10.32 2.88 -10.31
C THR A 255 -8.86 3.02 -10.70
N TYR A 256 -7.99 2.95 -9.73
CA TYR A 256 -6.54 3.02 -9.93
C TYR A 256 -5.80 2.07 -9.00
N ALA A 257 -4.64 1.63 -9.47
CA ALA A 257 -3.67 0.90 -8.67
C ALA A 257 -2.27 1.12 -9.22
N ARG A 258 -1.28 0.72 -8.46
CA ARG A 258 0.10 0.57 -8.88
C ARG A 258 0.48 -0.89 -8.72
N VAL A 259 0.98 -1.49 -9.78
CA VAL A 259 1.45 -2.88 -9.80
C VAL A 259 2.97 -2.86 -9.86
N ASP A 260 3.62 -3.49 -8.88
CA ASP A 260 5.07 -3.59 -8.83
C ASP A 260 5.49 -4.95 -9.41
N GLU A 261 6.44 -4.93 -10.35
CA GLU A 261 6.88 -6.08 -11.13
C GLU A 261 8.40 -6.22 -11.11
N LEU A 262 8.88 -7.45 -11.18
CA LEU A 262 10.29 -7.80 -11.28
C LEU A 262 10.58 -8.41 -12.65
N LEU A 263 11.67 -8.02 -13.28
CA LEU A 263 12.19 -8.62 -14.51
C LEU A 263 13.52 -9.29 -14.19
N ASN A 264 13.57 -10.63 -14.30
CA ASN A 264 14.80 -11.37 -14.07
C ASN A 264 15.77 -11.29 -15.26
N GLU A 265 16.97 -11.86 -15.09
CA GLU A 265 18.01 -11.87 -16.13
C GLU A 265 17.62 -12.71 -17.37
N ASP A 266 16.68 -13.65 -17.23
CA ASP A 266 16.17 -14.53 -18.30
C ASP A 266 15.04 -13.84 -19.11
N GLY A 267 14.57 -12.66 -18.68
CA GLY A 267 13.48 -11.92 -19.32
C GLY A 267 12.08 -12.33 -18.84
N ASP A 268 12.01 -13.09 -17.75
CA ASP A 268 10.74 -13.42 -17.11
C ASP A 268 10.27 -12.30 -16.20
N ILE A 269 8.96 -12.03 -16.26
CA ILE A 269 8.29 -11.01 -15.46
C ILE A 269 7.56 -11.69 -14.31
N TYR A 270 7.71 -11.15 -13.10
CA TYR A 270 7.01 -11.60 -11.90
C TYR A 270 6.30 -10.40 -11.25
N LEU A 271 5.01 -10.54 -11.01
CA LEU A 271 4.26 -9.57 -10.22
C LEU A 271 4.60 -9.74 -8.74
N SER A 272 5.01 -8.67 -8.10
CA SER A 272 5.41 -8.65 -6.68
C SER A 272 4.27 -8.18 -5.77
N LEU A 273 3.57 -7.11 -6.16
CA LEU A 273 2.64 -6.41 -5.28
C LEU A 273 1.63 -5.57 -6.07
N ILE A 274 0.43 -5.38 -5.50
CA ILE A 274 -0.56 -4.39 -5.95
C ILE A 274 -0.76 -3.38 -4.82
N HIS A 275 -0.60 -2.10 -5.12
CA HIS A 275 -0.94 -1.00 -4.24
C HIS A 275 -2.17 -0.27 -4.77
N ILE A 276 -3.11 0.03 -3.90
CA ILE A 276 -4.39 0.66 -4.27
C ILE A 276 -4.52 2.10 -3.77
N SER A 277 -3.54 2.59 -3.04
CA SER A 277 -3.50 3.99 -2.59
C SER A 277 -2.98 4.91 -3.69
N GLU A 278 -3.36 6.17 -3.61
CA GLU A 278 -2.79 7.24 -4.42
C GLU A 278 -1.25 7.22 -4.31
N PRO A 279 -0.53 7.35 -5.43
CA PRO A 279 0.91 7.54 -5.40
C PRO A 279 1.22 8.94 -4.88
N THR A 280 0.96 9.18 -3.60
CA THR A 280 1.30 10.44 -2.92
C THR A 280 2.76 10.45 -2.49
N ARG A 281 3.68 10.13 -3.40
CA ARG A 281 5.05 10.58 -3.25
C ARG A 281 5.09 12.03 -3.71
N LEU A 282 4.78 12.93 -2.79
CA LEU A 282 4.88 14.39 -2.98
C LEU A 282 6.31 14.88 -3.27
N ASP A 283 7.28 13.99 -3.32
CA ASP A 283 8.69 14.33 -3.54
C ASP A 283 9.09 14.29 -5.03
N VAL A 284 8.14 14.09 -5.94
CA VAL A 284 8.39 13.92 -7.40
C VAL A 284 7.49 14.83 -8.26
N ILE A 285 6.98 15.94 -7.69
CA ILE A 285 6.37 17.00 -8.50
C ILE A 285 7.16 18.29 -8.36
#